data_ea0ea35260807117862c6fe9a446d298
#
_entry.id   ea0ea35260807117862c6fe9a446d298
#
_cell.length_a   1.000
_cell.length_b   1.000
_cell.length_c   1.000
_cell.angle_alpha   90.00
_cell.angle_beta   90.00
_cell.angle_gamma   90.00
#
_symmetry.space_group_name_H-M   'P 1'
#
loop_
_entity.id
_entity.type
_entity.pdbx_description
1 polymer ?
#
loop_
_entity_poly.entity_id
_entity_poly.type
_entity_poly.pdbx_seq_one_letter_code
_entity_poly.pdbx_strand_id
1 'polypeptide(L)'
;EAFWGREITLCEDAFRHAKTVIGDTPIALDYLFHPRPLGLAKILLEHGFQVTAVYLDSISPEEKSAFDWIKAYHPDLELRATIQVKMRVLPRNSEIRTLAIGQKAAWFSGSRNFVNMVQGGGLWGFDGIRRTLELMTEAFFEEKDPRDLIVRKGWGCESCI
;
A
#
# COMPACT_ATOMS: atom_id res chain seq x y z
N GLU A 1 14.31 2.83 -28.01
CA GLU A 1 13.61 4.07 -27.54
C GLU A 1 12.09 3.94 -27.65
N ALA A 2 11.52 3.48 -28.78
CA ALA A 2 10.06 3.35 -28.96
C ALA A 2 9.36 2.44 -27.95
N PHE A 3 9.99 1.33 -27.56
CA PHE A 3 9.43 0.40 -26.56
C PHE A 3 9.26 1.07 -25.18
N TRP A 4 10.31 1.70 -24.67
CA TRP A 4 10.27 2.37 -23.35
C TRP A 4 9.23 3.49 -23.32
N GLY A 5 9.16 4.30 -24.37
CA GLY A 5 8.17 5.37 -24.47
C GLY A 5 6.73 4.85 -24.40
N ARG A 6 6.44 3.75 -25.09
CA ARG A 6 5.13 3.10 -25.05
C ARG A 6 4.79 2.57 -23.65
N GLU A 7 5.70 1.86 -22.99
CA GLU A 7 5.46 1.29 -21.67
C GLU A 7 5.26 2.38 -20.60
N ILE A 8 6.02 3.46 -20.68
CA ILE A 8 5.83 4.61 -19.80
C ILE A 8 4.43 5.21 -20.01
N THR A 9 4.01 5.43 -21.26
CA THR A 9 2.68 5.97 -21.56
C THR A 9 1.57 5.08 -20.99
N LEU A 10 1.68 3.76 -21.15
CA LEU A 10 0.70 2.82 -20.61
C LEU A 10 0.63 2.86 -19.07
N CYS A 11 1.75 3.03 -18.39
CA CYS A 11 1.75 3.21 -16.94
C CYS A 11 1.12 4.53 -16.51
N GLU A 12 1.44 5.63 -17.20
CA GLU A 12 0.85 6.95 -16.92
C GLU A 12 -0.68 6.94 -17.12
N ASP A 13 -1.16 6.25 -18.16
CA ASP A 13 -2.60 6.06 -18.38
C ASP A 13 -3.24 5.25 -17.26
N ALA A 14 -2.57 4.19 -16.79
CA ALA A 14 -3.03 3.39 -15.67
C ALA A 14 -3.09 4.18 -14.36
N PHE A 15 -2.07 5.01 -14.07
CA PHE A 15 -2.09 5.92 -12.93
C PHE A 15 -3.25 6.90 -12.99
N ARG A 16 -3.47 7.51 -14.14
CA ARG A 16 -4.57 8.46 -14.35
C ARG A 16 -5.93 7.81 -14.16
N HIS A 17 -6.11 6.60 -14.72
CA HIS A 17 -7.35 5.82 -14.55
C HIS A 17 -7.58 5.48 -13.06
N ALA A 18 -6.59 4.90 -12.39
CA ALA A 18 -6.70 4.55 -10.98
C ALA A 18 -6.98 5.76 -10.09
N LYS A 19 -6.33 6.90 -10.37
CA LYS A 19 -6.59 8.17 -9.65
C LYS A 19 -8.01 8.66 -9.85
N THR A 20 -8.57 8.53 -11.06
CA THR A 20 -9.96 8.89 -11.34
C THR A 20 -10.94 8.04 -10.52
N VAL A 21 -10.65 6.76 -10.32
CA VAL A 21 -11.49 5.83 -9.56
C VAL A 21 -11.36 6.05 -8.06
N ILE A 22 -10.12 6.07 -7.55
CA ILE A 22 -9.82 6.10 -6.10
C ILE A 22 -9.97 7.51 -5.51
N GLY A 23 -9.72 8.53 -6.32
CA GLY A 23 -9.81 9.92 -5.88
C GLY A 23 -8.84 10.25 -4.75
N ASP A 24 -9.34 10.98 -3.76
CA ASP A 24 -8.58 11.39 -2.57
C ASP A 24 -8.79 10.45 -1.38
N THR A 25 -9.18 9.20 -1.63
CA THR A 25 -9.29 8.19 -0.58
C THR A 25 -7.94 7.94 0.07
N PRO A 26 -7.83 7.99 1.41
CA PRO A 26 -6.61 7.66 2.11
C PRO A 26 -6.11 6.26 1.76
N ILE A 27 -4.81 6.13 1.53
CA ILE A 27 -4.15 4.87 1.22
C ILE A 27 -3.18 4.51 2.34
N ALA A 28 -3.25 3.28 2.80
CA ALA A 28 -2.28 2.65 3.67
C ALA A 28 -1.59 1.50 2.93
N LEU A 29 -0.30 1.31 3.10
CA LEU A 29 0.41 0.21 2.46
C LEU A 29 1.42 -0.45 3.39
N ASP A 30 1.81 -1.69 3.08
CA ASP A 30 2.74 -2.43 3.91
C ASP A 30 3.87 -3.12 3.12
N TYR A 31 4.91 -3.49 3.87
CA TYR A 31 6.10 -4.13 3.32
C TYR A 31 5.89 -5.60 2.91
N LEU A 32 4.81 -6.25 3.35
CA LEU A 32 4.49 -7.60 2.92
C LEU A 32 3.95 -7.63 1.49
N PHE A 33 3.24 -6.57 1.09
CA PHE A 33 2.78 -6.44 -0.29
C PHE A 33 3.96 -6.20 -1.24
N HIS A 34 4.83 -5.26 -0.91
CA HIS A 34 5.96 -4.90 -1.75
C HIS A 34 7.24 -4.73 -0.91
N PRO A 35 8.38 -5.32 -1.31
CA PRO A 35 9.63 -5.27 -0.53
C PRO A 35 10.24 -3.86 -0.43
N ARG A 36 9.79 -2.93 -1.26
CA ARG A 36 10.17 -1.51 -1.23
C ARG A 36 8.94 -0.63 -1.02
N PRO A 37 8.34 -0.64 0.18
CA PRO A 37 7.08 0.06 0.45
C PRO A 37 7.22 1.58 0.33
N LEU A 38 8.37 2.15 0.65
CA LEU A 38 8.59 3.60 0.51
C LEU A 38 8.73 4.01 -0.95
N GLY A 39 9.32 3.18 -1.79
CA GLY A 39 9.37 3.39 -3.23
C GLY A 39 7.97 3.39 -3.86
N LEU A 40 7.12 2.45 -3.43
CA LEU A 40 5.72 2.40 -3.85
C LEU A 40 4.94 3.61 -3.33
N ALA A 41 5.12 3.99 -2.06
CA ALA A 41 4.50 5.19 -1.50
C ALA A 41 4.87 6.45 -2.29
N LYS A 42 6.17 6.61 -2.58
CA LYS A 42 6.67 7.75 -3.33
C LYS A 42 6.01 7.88 -4.70
N ILE A 43 6.00 6.82 -5.51
CA ILE A 43 5.41 6.87 -6.86
C ILE A 43 3.91 7.17 -6.81
N LEU A 44 3.17 6.64 -5.83
CA LEU A 44 1.76 6.94 -5.64
C LEU A 44 1.55 8.42 -5.28
N LEU A 45 2.36 8.97 -4.37
CA LEU A 45 2.32 10.37 -3.97
C LEU A 45 2.65 11.31 -5.15
N GLU A 46 3.64 10.97 -5.96
CA GLU A 46 4.01 11.73 -7.17
C GLU A 46 2.86 11.77 -8.20
N HIS A 47 1.99 10.74 -8.21
CA HIS A 47 0.78 10.70 -9.05
C HIS A 47 -0.47 11.22 -8.33
N GLY A 48 -0.29 11.93 -7.21
CA GLY A 48 -1.36 12.65 -6.51
C GLY A 48 -2.27 11.79 -5.63
N PHE A 49 -1.95 10.52 -5.36
CA PHE A 49 -2.69 9.71 -4.39
C PHE A 49 -2.42 10.16 -2.96
N GLN A 50 -3.37 9.93 -2.07
CA GLN A 50 -3.29 10.31 -0.66
C GLN A 50 -2.73 9.14 0.17
N VAL A 51 -1.42 8.89 0.11
CA VAL A 51 -0.78 7.89 0.99
C VAL A 51 -0.61 8.49 2.37
N THR A 52 -1.28 7.91 3.36
CA THR A 52 -1.32 8.42 4.75
C THR A 52 -0.49 7.60 5.72
N ALA A 53 -0.30 6.31 5.44
CA ALA A 53 0.47 5.43 6.33
C ALA A 53 1.24 4.36 5.54
N VAL A 54 2.47 4.08 6.01
CA VAL A 54 3.28 2.95 5.56
C VAL A 54 3.66 2.10 6.76
N TYR A 55 3.28 0.83 6.71
CA TYR A 55 3.63 -0.16 7.73
C TYR A 55 4.88 -0.92 7.30
N LEU A 56 5.96 -0.76 8.06
CA LEU A 56 7.27 -1.37 7.77
C LEU A 56 8.04 -1.58 9.07
N ASP A 57 8.99 -2.51 9.05
CA ASP A 57 9.81 -2.81 10.24
C ASP A 57 11.25 -2.35 10.09
N SER A 58 11.68 -2.09 8.86
CA SER A 58 13.02 -1.55 8.55
C SER A 58 12.99 -0.75 7.24
N ILE A 59 13.99 0.06 7.04
CA ILE A 59 14.22 0.80 5.79
C ILE A 59 15.51 0.25 5.19
N SER A 60 15.41 -0.29 3.99
CA SER A 60 16.59 -0.78 3.27
C SER A 60 17.44 0.38 2.73
N PRO A 61 18.75 0.18 2.52
CA PRO A 61 19.60 1.21 1.92
C PRO A 61 19.09 1.71 0.56
N GLU A 62 18.47 0.84 -0.22
CA GLU A 62 17.90 1.15 -1.54
C GLU A 62 16.67 2.07 -1.45
N GLU A 63 16.00 2.12 -0.30
CA GLU A 63 14.84 2.98 -0.06
C GLU A 63 15.20 4.33 0.56
N LYS A 64 16.47 4.55 0.89
CA LYS A 64 16.88 5.79 1.56
C LYS A 64 16.48 7.05 0.79
N SER A 65 16.63 7.05 -0.50
CA SER A 65 16.24 8.21 -1.35
C SER A 65 14.74 8.47 -1.32
N ALA A 66 13.92 7.41 -1.33
CA ALA A 66 12.47 7.53 -1.20
C ALA A 66 12.08 8.04 0.20
N PHE A 67 12.73 7.53 1.25
CA PHE A 67 12.53 8.00 2.61
C PHE A 67 12.85 9.49 2.76
N ASP A 68 14.02 9.93 2.28
CA ASP A 68 14.45 11.33 2.38
C ASP A 68 13.48 12.26 1.60
N TRP A 69 13.00 11.82 0.44
CA TRP A 69 12.01 12.54 -0.35
C TRP A 69 10.66 12.65 0.38
N ILE A 70 10.14 11.54 0.92
CA ILE A 70 8.88 11.52 1.68
C ILE A 70 9.00 12.45 2.89
N LYS A 71 10.09 12.37 3.63
CA LYS A 71 10.34 13.24 4.79
C LYS A 71 10.33 14.72 4.44
N ALA A 72 10.84 15.07 3.26
CA ALA A 72 10.94 16.47 2.82
C ALA A 72 9.60 17.02 2.31
N TYR A 73 8.82 16.22 1.57
CA TYR A 73 7.63 16.69 0.85
C TYR A 73 6.30 16.21 1.45
N HIS A 74 6.32 15.14 2.26
CA HIS A 74 5.14 14.57 2.90
C HIS A 74 5.42 14.23 4.38
N PRO A 75 5.80 15.24 5.20
CA PRO A 75 6.20 15.01 6.59
C PRO A 75 5.08 14.44 7.47
N ASP A 76 3.83 14.60 7.07
CA ASP A 76 2.65 14.08 7.78
C ASP A 76 2.36 12.60 7.48
N LEU A 77 3.07 11.99 6.51
CA LEU A 77 2.91 10.57 6.24
C LEU A 77 3.45 9.75 7.42
N GLU A 78 2.59 8.88 7.95
CA GLU A 78 2.93 8.06 9.11
C GLU A 78 3.74 6.82 8.70
N LEU A 79 4.93 6.67 9.29
CA LEU A 79 5.71 5.43 9.22
C LEU A 79 5.51 4.65 10.52
N ARG A 80 4.98 3.43 10.42
CA ARG A 80 4.63 2.61 11.58
C ARG A 80 5.37 1.28 11.56
N ALA A 81 6.20 1.04 12.58
CA ALA A 81 6.88 -0.24 12.78
C ALA A 81 5.90 -1.27 13.35
N THR A 82 5.61 -2.32 12.58
CA THR A 82 4.58 -3.30 12.96
C THR A 82 4.96 -4.16 14.17
N ILE A 83 6.25 -4.28 14.46
CA ILE A 83 6.79 -5.02 15.62
C ILE A 83 6.65 -4.26 16.95
N GLN A 84 6.33 -2.96 16.93
CA GLN A 84 6.19 -2.20 18.17
C GLN A 84 4.97 -2.65 18.96
N VAL A 85 5.15 -2.85 20.27
CA VAL A 85 4.10 -3.34 21.18
C VAL A 85 2.84 -2.48 21.14
N LYS A 86 2.99 -1.15 21.06
CA LYS A 86 1.84 -0.23 20.98
C LYS A 86 0.95 -0.46 19.75
N MET A 87 1.45 -1.07 18.68
CA MET A 87 0.63 -1.42 17.50
C MET A 87 -0.47 -2.43 17.84
N ARG A 88 -0.32 -3.20 18.91
CA ARG A 88 -1.33 -4.17 19.38
C ARG A 88 -2.55 -3.51 20.00
N VAL A 89 -2.37 -2.31 20.56
CA VAL A 89 -3.42 -1.58 21.31
C VAL A 89 -3.89 -0.33 20.58
N LEU A 90 -3.34 -0.01 19.41
CA LEU A 90 -3.82 1.11 18.62
C LEU A 90 -5.25 0.86 18.15
N PRO A 91 -6.17 1.84 18.31
CA PRO A 91 -7.50 1.75 17.76
C PRO A 91 -7.43 1.57 16.23
N ARG A 92 -8.20 0.62 15.72
CA ARG A 92 -8.39 0.44 14.27
C ARG A 92 -9.54 1.35 13.86
N ASN A 93 -9.21 2.39 13.13
CA ASN A 93 -10.23 3.36 12.71
C ASN A 93 -10.94 2.86 11.45
N SER A 94 -12.08 2.19 11.64
CA SER A 94 -12.94 1.73 10.54
C SER A 94 -13.92 2.80 10.04
N GLU A 95 -13.98 3.98 10.67
CA GLU A 95 -14.91 5.05 10.30
C GLU A 95 -14.46 5.81 9.04
N ILE A 96 -13.16 5.85 8.79
CA ILE A 96 -12.60 6.49 7.60
C ILE A 96 -12.35 5.41 6.54
N ARG A 97 -13.04 5.54 5.40
CA ARG A 97 -12.78 4.66 4.27
C ARG A 97 -11.33 4.82 3.83
N THR A 98 -10.57 3.75 3.96
CA THR A 98 -9.15 3.68 3.58
C THR A 98 -8.98 2.55 2.59
N LEU A 99 -8.21 2.76 1.53
CA LEU A 99 -7.76 1.69 0.66
C LEU A 99 -6.43 1.15 1.20
N ALA A 100 -6.40 -0.12 1.57
CA ALA A 100 -5.18 -0.73 2.07
C ALA A 100 -4.50 -1.59 1.00
N ILE A 101 -3.18 -1.45 0.87
CA ILE A 101 -2.37 -2.25 -0.04
C ILE A 101 -1.54 -3.20 0.80
N GLY A 102 -2.05 -4.43 0.96
CA GLY A 102 -1.48 -5.47 1.79
C GLY A 102 -2.30 -5.77 3.05
N GLN A 103 -2.00 -6.93 3.65
CA GLN A 103 -2.77 -7.46 4.76
C GLN A 103 -2.50 -6.75 6.09
N LYS A 104 -1.24 -6.39 6.37
CA LYS A 104 -0.90 -5.61 7.57
C LYS A 104 -1.51 -4.22 7.50
N ALA A 105 -1.45 -3.58 6.34
CA ALA A 105 -2.09 -2.30 6.13
C ALA A 105 -3.60 -2.38 6.38
N ALA A 106 -4.27 -3.40 5.86
CA ALA A 106 -5.70 -3.63 6.09
C ALA A 106 -6.01 -3.83 7.58
N TRP A 107 -5.23 -4.66 8.25
CA TRP A 107 -5.44 -4.97 9.65
C TRP A 107 -5.28 -3.76 10.56
N PHE A 108 -4.15 -3.05 10.43
CA PHE A 108 -3.83 -1.94 11.32
C PHE A 108 -4.63 -0.67 11.04
N SER A 109 -5.04 -0.43 9.79
CA SER A 109 -5.93 0.69 9.44
C SER A 109 -7.41 0.39 9.69
N GLY A 110 -7.78 -0.88 9.88
CA GLY A 110 -9.18 -1.30 9.96
C GLY A 110 -9.90 -1.25 8.61
N SER A 111 -9.17 -1.20 7.52
CA SER A 111 -9.75 -1.11 6.19
C SER A 111 -10.49 -2.39 5.78
N ARG A 112 -11.65 -2.20 5.15
CA ARG A 112 -12.41 -3.28 4.49
C ARG A 112 -12.16 -3.33 2.98
N ASN A 113 -11.59 -2.28 2.40
CA ASN A 113 -11.21 -2.21 1.01
C ASN A 113 -9.69 -2.42 0.90
N PHE A 114 -9.26 -3.62 0.52
CA PHE A 114 -7.81 -3.88 0.49
C PHE A 114 -7.39 -4.90 -0.55
N VAL A 115 -6.17 -4.72 -1.02
CA VAL A 115 -5.47 -5.70 -1.86
C VAL A 115 -4.97 -6.83 -0.96
N ASN A 116 -5.61 -8.00 -1.08
CA ASN A 116 -5.27 -9.18 -0.28
C ASN A 116 -4.10 -9.93 -0.91
N MET A 117 -2.90 -9.43 -0.74
CA MET A 117 -1.70 -10.05 -1.28
C MET A 117 -0.56 -9.94 -0.28
N VAL A 118 0.23 -10.99 -0.20
CA VAL A 118 1.48 -11.06 0.55
C VAL A 118 2.58 -11.46 -0.40
N GLN A 119 3.71 -10.76 -0.37
CA GLN A 119 4.83 -10.96 -1.26
C GLN A 119 4.39 -10.91 -2.73
N GLY A 120 4.16 -9.72 -3.23
CA GLY A 120 3.68 -9.45 -4.59
C GLY A 120 4.54 -10.05 -5.70
N GLY A 121 4.66 -11.38 -5.70
CA GLY A 121 5.38 -12.13 -6.71
C GLY A 121 4.83 -11.84 -8.10
N GLY A 122 5.71 -11.49 -9.03
CA GLY A 122 5.32 -11.16 -10.40
C GLY A 122 4.94 -9.68 -10.63
N LEU A 123 4.88 -8.85 -9.58
CA LEU A 123 4.59 -7.41 -9.73
C LEU A 123 5.88 -6.59 -9.98
N TRP A 124 6.54 -6.85 -11.09
CA TRP A 124 7.80 -6.20 -11.43
C TRP A 124 7.70 -5.39 -12.73
N GLY A 125 8.49 -4.32 -12.81
CA GLY A 125 8.59 -3.47 -13.99
C GLY A 125 7.26 -2.80 -14.36
N PHE A 126 7.09 -2.48 -15.62
CA PHE A 126 5.91 -1.78 -16.12
C PHE A 126 4.62 -2.58 -15.95
N ASP A 127 4.65 -3.89 -16.21
CA ASP A 127 3.49 -4.78 -15.99
C ASP A 127 3.11 -4.83 -14.52
N GLY A 128 4.11 -4.90 -13.62
CA GLY A 128 3.87 -4.89 -12.18
C GLY A 128 3.21 -3.61 -11.69
N ILE A 129 3.63 -2.45 -12.22
CA ILE A 129 2.99 -1.16 -11.92
C ILE A 129 1.52 -1.17 -12.36
N ARG A 130 1.25 -1.53 -13.62
CA ARG A 130 -0.12 -1.59 -14.15
C ARG A 130 -1.00 -2.55 -13.33
N ARG A 131 -0.49 -3.76 -13.05
CA ARG A 131 -1.25 -4.74 -12.26
C ARG A 131 -1.49 -4.27 -10.82
N THR A 132 -0.54 -3.60 -10.20
CA THR A 132 -0.76 -3.00 -8.87
C THR A 132 -1.91 -2.00 -8.88
N LEU A 133 -1.96 -1.13 -9.88
CA LEU A 133 -3.03 -0.14 -10.02
C LEU A 133 -4.39 -0.78 -10.31
N GLU A 134 -4.44 -1.85 -11.11
CA GLU A 134 -5.65 -2.65 -11.32
C GLU A 134 -6.13 -3.29 -10.01
N LEU A 135 -5.24 -3.93 -9.26
CA LEU A 135 -5.57 -4.52 -7.96
C LEU A 135 -6.10 -3.48 -6.96
N MET A 136 -5.54 -2.27 -6.98
CA MET A 136 -6.02 -1.16 -6.16
C MET A 136 -7.44 -0.74 -6.56
N THR A 137 -7.73 -0.64 -7.86
CA THR A 137 -9.08 -0.28 -8.35
C THR A 137 -10.09 -1.38 -8.08
N GLU A 138 -9.72 -2.65 -8.26
CA GLU A 138 -10.56 -3.80 -7.90
C GLU A 138 -10.90 -3.78 -6.40
N ALA A 139 -9.88 -3.63 -5.54
CA ALA A 139 -10.04 -3.60 -4.09
C ALA A 139 -10.86 -2.38 -3.60
N PHE A 140 -10.83 -1.28 -4.34
CA PHE A 140 -11.61 -0.08 -3.99
C PHE A 140 -13.11 -0.34 -4.02
N PHE A 141 -13.59 -1.23 -4.90
CA PHE A 141 -15.01 -1.58 -5.00
C PHE A 141 -15.40 -2.80 -4.16
N GLU A 142 -14.45 -3.61 -3.74
CA GLU A 142 -14.71 -4.86 -3.03
C GLU A 142 -14.46 -4.71 -1.53
N GLU A 143 -15.51 -4.95 -0.73
CA GLU A 143 -15.37 -5.00 0.72
C GLU A 143 -15.06 -6.42 1.19
N LYS A 144 -14.08 -6.53 2.09
CA LYS A 144 -13.65 -7.77 2.73
C LYS A 144 -13.46 -7.55 4.22
N ASP A 145 -13.71 -8.55 5.05
CA ASP A 145 -13.34 -8.48 6.47
C ASP A 145 -11.90 -8.99 6.66
N PRO A 146 -10.95 -8.14 7.07
CA PRO A 146 -9.58 -8.59 7.32
C PRO A 146 -9.50 -9.66 8.42
N ARG A 147 -10.45 -9.70 9.36
CA ARG A 147 -10.50 -10.71 10.42
C ARG A 147 -10.72 -12.11 9.86
N ASP A 148 -11.56 -12.27 8.87
CA ASP A 148 -11.81 -13.57 8.22
C ASP A 148 -10.53 -14.16 7.61
N LEU A 149 -9.68 -13.30 7.06
CA LEU A 149 -8.43 -13.70 6.43
C LEU A 149 -7.37 -14.12 7.44
N ILE A 150 -7.34 -13.45 8.59
CA ILE A 150 -6.40 -13.75 9.69
C ILE A 150 -6.75 -15.06 10.36
N VAL A 151 -8.01 -15.25 10.69
CA VAL A 151 -8.52 -16.49 11.31
C VAL A 151 -8.26 -17.70 10.40
N ARG A 152 -8.32 -17.54 9.10
CA ARG A 152 -8.04 -18.61 8.13
C ARG A 152 -6.55 -18.93 7.96
N LYS A 153 -5.65 -18.01 8.31
CA LYS A 153 -4.21 -18.19 8.12
C LYS A 153 -3.47 -18.87 9.27
N GLY A 154 -4.12 -19.12 10.38
CA GLY A 154 -3.51 -19.90 11.43
C GLY A 154 -3.74 -19.39 12.84
N TRP A 155 -3.14 -20.12 13.75
CA TRP A 155 -3.25 -20.00 15.19
C TRP A 155 -2.37 -18.90 15.79
N GLY A 156 -1.94 -17.93 14.97
CA GLY A 156 -1.17 -16.79 15.43
C GLY A 156 -2.00 -15.83 16.28
N CYS A 157 -1.37 -15.10 17.17
CA CYS A 157 -2.01 -13.98 17.83
C CYS A 157 -2.49 -12.95 16.80
N GLU A 158 -3.55 -12.20 17.11
CA GLU A 158 -4.10 -11.15 16.22
C GLU A 158 -3.09 -10.07 15.78
N SER A 159 -1.90 -10.06 16.37
CA SER A 159 -0.81 -9.15 16.03
C SER A 159 0.25 -9.76 15.10
N CYS A 160 0.13 -11.02 14.73
CA CYS A 160 1.12 -11.77 13.95
C CYS A 160 0.73 -11.90 12.48
N ILE A 161 0.32 -10.83 11.87
CA ILE A 161 0.07 -10.78 10.43
C ILE A 161 1.34 -10.40 9.70
#